data_62f2bfeed80dede0d5432a17b281734a
#
_entry.id   62f2bfeed80dede0d5432a17b281734a
#
_cell.length_a   1.000
_cell.length_b   1.000
_cell.length_c   1.000
_cell.angle_alpha   90.00
_cell.angle_beta   90.00
_cell.angle_gamma   90.00
#
_symmetry.space_group_name_H-M   'P 1'
#
loop_
_entity.id
_entity.type
_entity.pdbx_description
1 polymer ?
#
loop_
_entity_poly.entity_id
_entity_poly.type
_entity_poly.pdbx_seq_one_letter_code
_entity_poly.pdbx_strand_id
1 'polypeptide(L)'
;ARQAILPNANRALARVQAALELNEPLDELADERQIVERYNEDDCRSTAALRDWLELRRDDLIASGAKVQRPDPKQPDPSEHVTQRAALERALTDRLSAGIPVDAAERNADQQARWLMAQLVGWHRREDKASFHELYRLKDLSPEDLMDERCGLSGLVFEKEIEAGKTPVHRYRFPSQETELREGDGLRAAGGTPFGSVRAISAAEQWIDIKKRKDTAGAHAGAVYEFDHVDSQSIAEAVRRVGGDIADRGMASVDHYKIARDLLLRRAPNPPSG
;
A
#
# COMPACT_ATOMS: atom_id res chain seq x y z
N ALA A 1 -24.95 19.84 9.61
CA ALA A 1 -25.41 18.43 9.58
C ALA A 1 -25.03 17.84 8.23
N ARG A 2 -24.57 16.57 8.16
CA ARG A 2 -24.27 15.90 6.90
C ARG A 2 -25.51 15.81 6.01
N GLN A 3 -25.37 16.08 4.71
CA GLN A 3 -26.44 16.02 3.72
C GLN A 3 -26.67 14.57 3.22
N ALA A 4 -25.64 13.72 3.27
CA ALA A 4 -25.73 12.32 2.90
C ALA A 4 -25.22 11.42 4.02
N ILE A 5 -25.85 10.24 4.21
CA ILE A 5 -25.42 9.23 5.18
C ILE A 5 -24.56 8.18 4.50
N LEU A 6 -23.56 7.65 5.22
CA LEU A 6 -22.56 6.72 4.71
C LEU A 6 -23.12 5.50 3.94
N PRO A 7 -24.17 4.78 4.40
CA PRO A 7 -24.71 3.64 3.65
C PRO A 7 -25.23 4.02 2.25
N ASN A 8 -25.83 5.20 2.11
CA ASN A 8 -26.32 5.68 0.81
C ASN A 8 -25.14 6.07 -0.09
N ALA A 9 -24.12 6.73 0.46
CA ALA A 9 -22.93 7.13 -0.29
C ALA A 9 -22.15 5.90 -0.81
N ASN A 10 -21.97 4.86 0.01
CA ASN A 10 -21.29 3.63 -0.41
C ASN A 10 -22.06 2.88 -1.52
N ARG A 11 -23.41 2.83 -1.43
CA ARG A 11 -24.24 2.22 -2.48
C ARG A 11 -24.14 3.01 -3.79
N ALA A 12 -24.25 4.34 -3.70
CA ALA A 12 -24.14 5.22 -4.85
C ALA A 12 -22.76 5.11 -5.51
N LEU A 13 -21.69 5.10 -4.72
CA LEU A 13 -20.34 4.92 -5.22
C LEU A 13 -20.16 3.58 -5.95
N ALA A 14 -20.61 2.48 -5.35
CA ALA A 14 -20.53 1.15 -5.95
C ALA A 14 -21.30 1.10 -7.30
N ARG A 15 -22.47 1.75 -7.39
CA ARG A 15 -23.25 1.82 -8.64
C ARG A 15 -22.54 2.66 -9.71
N VAL A 16 -21.96 3.81 -9.34
CA VAL A 16 -21.17 4.63 -10.26
C VAL A 16 -19.92 3.90 -10.75
N GLN A 17 -19.20 3.22 -9.85
CA GLN A 17 -18.04 2.42 -10.23
C GLN A 17 -18.39 1.29 -11.20
N ALA A 18 -19.47 0.54 -10.91
CA ALA A 18 -19.92 -0.53 -11.81
C ALA A 18 -20.29 0.00 -13.20
N ALA A 19 -20.96 1.15 -13.28
CA ALA A 19 -21.30 1.77 -14.56
C ALA A 19 -20.04 2.19 -15.35
N LEU A 20 -19.03 2.74 -14.68
CA LEU A 20 -17.75 3.07 -15.32
C LEU A 20 -17.04 1.84 -15.85
N GLU A 21 -17.00 0.74 -15.07
CA GLU A 21 -16.37 -0.52 -15.47
C GLU A 21 -17.08 -1.20 -16.65
N LEU A 22 -18.43 -1.12 -16.65
CA LEU A 22 -19.28 -1.69 -17.70
C LEU A 22 -19.48 -0.77 -18.90
N ASN A 23 -18.91 0.43 -18.84
CA ASN A 23 -19.08 1.47 -19.86
C ASN A 23 -20.56 1.85 -20.11
N GLU A 24 -21.37 1.85 -19.03
CA GLU A 24 -22.77 2.29 -19.05
C GLU A 24 -22.87 3.82 -19.08
N PRO A 25 -23.95 4.40 -19.65
CA PRO A 25 -24.17 5.83 -19.62
C PRO A 25 -24.31 6.37 -18.21
N LEU A 26 -23.50 7.36 -17.84
CA LEU A 26 -23.54 7.99 -16.50
C LEU A 26 -24.70 8.96 -16.31
N ASP A 27 -25.37 9.35 -17.37
CA ASP A 27 -26.51 10.29 -17.33
C ASP A 27 -27.71 9.72 -16.56
N GLU A 28 -27.87 8.39 -16.58
CA GLU A 28 -28.90 7.67 -15.83
C GLU A 28 -28.61 7.58 -14.32
N LEU A 29 -27.41 7.96 -13.88
CA LEU A 29 -26.93 7.89 -12.49
C LEU A 29 -26.72 9.29 -11.88
N ALA A 30 -27.49 10.28 -12.33
CA ALA A 30 -27.34 11.66 -11.85
C ALA A 30 -27.55 11.76 -10.33
N ASP A 31 -28.51 11.03 -9.78
CA ASP A 31 -28.81 11.02 -8.33
C ASP A 31 -27.70 10.37 -7.52
N GLU A 32 -27.17 9.23 -7.97
CA GLU A 32 -26.06 8.55 -7.33
C GLU A 32 -24.79 9.40 -7.35
N ARG A 33 -24.47 10.01 -8.48
CA ARG A 33 -23.36 10.95 -8.61
C ARG A 33 -23.51 12.12 -7.64
N GLN A 34 -24.68 12.71 -7.56
CA GLN A 34 -24.93 13.83 -6.64
C GLN A 34 -24.78 13.40 -5.17
N ILE A 35 -25.19 12.18 -4.80
CA ILE A 35 -24.97 11.64 -3.45
C ILE A 35 -23.47 11.51 -3.16
N VAL A 36 -22.68 10.97 -4.08
CA VAL A 36 -21.23 10.83 -3.94
C VAL A 36 -20.54 12.20 -3.83
N GLU A 37 -20.90 13.13 -4.71
CA GLU A 37 -20.36 14.51 -4.71
C GLU A 37 -20.64 15.22 -3.38
N ARG A 38 -21.86 15.18 -2.88
CA ARG A 38 -22.26 15.81 -1.61
C ARG A 38 -21.55 15.16 -0.41
N TYR A 39 -21.40 13.83 -0.44
CA TYR A 39 -20.68 13.14 0.62
C TYR A 39 -19.21 13.58 0.66
N ASN A 40 -18.54 13.61 -0.49
CA ASN A 40 -17.15 14.07 -0.59
C ASN A 40 -17.00 15.55 -0.21
N GLU A 41 -17.95 16.41 -0.61
CA GLU A 41 -17.95 17.81 -0.22
C GLU A 41 -18.06 17.97 1.30
N ASP A 42 -18.98 17.23 1.94
CA ASP A 42 -19.15 17.25 3.40
C ASP A 42 -17.87 16.76 4.13
N ASP A 43 -17.20 15.71 3.62
CA ASP A 43 -15.95 15.20 4.19
C ASP A 43 -14.80 16.20 4.02
N CYS A 44 -14.65 16.83 2.86
CA CYS A 44 -13.66 17.87 2.64
C CYS A 44 -13.89 19.08 3.56
N ARG A 45 -15.14 19.53 3.68
CA ARG A 45 -15.49 20.66 4.55
C ARG A 45 -15.28 20.35 6.03
N SER A 46 -15.65 19.15 6.47
CA SER A 46 -15.44 18.74 7.87
C SER A 46 -13.97 18.61 8.21
N THR A 47 -13.16 18.07 7.30
CA THR A 47 -11.71 17.99 7.47
C THR A 47 -11.05 19.37 7.53
N ALA A 48 -11.47 20.30 6.64
CA ALA A 48 -10.98 21.68 6.68
C ALA A 48 -11.38 22.38 7.99
N ALA A 49 -12.61 22.22 8.43
CA ALA A 49 -13.09 22.81 9.69
C ALA A 49 -12.36 22.23 10.91
N LEU A 50 -12.09 20.91 10.91
CA LEU A 50 -11.30 20.27 11.97
C LEU A 50 -9.88 20.83 12.01
N ARG A 51 -9.23 20.94 10.85
CA ARG A 51 -7.89 21.55 10.75
C ARG A 51 -7.88 22.96 11.34
N ASP A 52 -8.83 23.80 10.93
CA ASP A 52 -8.90 25.20 11.37
C ASP A 52 -9.18 25.29 12.89
N TRP A 53 -10.04 24.40 13.41
CA TRP A 53 -10.28 24.30 14.85
C TRP A 53 -9.01 23.85 15.62
N LEU A 54 -8.27 22.87 15.10
CA LEU A 54 -7.00 22.42 15.71
C LEU A 54 -5.96 23.54 15.71
N GLU A 55 -5.83 24.32 14.63
CA GLU A 55 -4.91 25.45 14.58
C GLU A 55 -5.30 26.54 15.62
N LEU A 56 -6.58 26.85 15.78
CA LEU A 56 -7.03 27.75 16.84
C LEU A 56 -6.64 27.22 18.23
N ARG A 57 -6.85 25.93 18.50
CA ARG A 57 -6.44 25.34 19.79
C ARG A 57 -4.92 25.37 20.00
N ARG A 58 -4.16 25.16 18.93
CA ARG A 58 -2.71 25.29 18.97
C ARG A 58 -2.29 26.72 19.31
N ASP A 59 -2.89 27.71 18.68
CA ASP A 59 -2.59 29.12 18.92
C ASP A 59 -2.94 29.54 20.37
N ASP A 60 -4.06 29.06 20.91
CA ASP A 60 -4.45 29.27 22.31
C ASP A 60 -3.40 28.68 23.27
N LEU A 61 -2.91 27.48 22.99
CA LEU A 61 -1.88 26.82 23.78
C LEU A 61 -0.55 27.58 23.72
N ILE A 62 -0.14 28.05 22.56
CA ILE A 62 1.07 28.87 22.41
C ILE A 62 0.91 30.19 23.16
N ALA A 63 -0.24 30.84 23.07
CA ALA A 63 -0.53 32.08 23.81
C ALA A 63 -0.49 31.87 25.34
N SER A 64 -0.82 30.67 25.84
CA SER A 64 -0.71 30.31 27.25
C SER A 64 0.72 29.95 27.68
N GLY A 65 1.71 30.01 26.77
CA GLY A 65 3.12 29.71 27.03
C GLY A 65 3.54 28.27 26.76
N ALA A 66 2.66 27.43 26.20
CA ALA A 66 3.02 26.07 25.84
C ALA A 66 3.91 26.04 24.57
N LYS A 67 4.87 25.13 24.52
CA LYS A 67 5.69 24.89 23.33
C LYS A 67 5.04 23.80 22.48
N VAL A 68 4.15 24.20 21.58
CA VAL A 68 3.52 23.29 20.62
C VAL A 68 4.20 23.44 19.26
N GLN A 69 5.17 22.56 18.99
CA GLN A 69 5.86 22.51 17.68
C GLN A 69 5.13 21.56 16.75
N ARG A 70 5.09 21.90 15.44
CA ARG A 70 4.72 20.93 14.43
C ARG A 70 5.88 19.95 14.27
N PRO A 71 5.62 18.65 14.17
CA PRO A 71 6.67 17.70 13.86
C PRO A 71 7.30 18.05 12.50
N ASP A 72 8.63 18.14 12.47
CA ASP A 72 9.33 18.25 11.21
C ASP A 72 9.07 16.98 10.39
N PRO A 73 8.70 17.09 9.11
CA PRO A 73 8.55 15.92 8.26
C PRO A 73 9.92 15.25 8.16
N LYS A 74 10.10 14.14 8.87
CA LYS A 74 11.27 13.28 8.70
C LYS A 74 11.24 12.75 7.28
N GLN A 75 12.05 13.30 6.39
CA GLN A 75 12.38 12.65 5.12
C GLN A 75 13.53 11.70 5.40
N PRO A 76 13.30 10.39 5.46
CA PRO A 76 14.42 9.46 5.52
C PRO A 76 15.21 9.61 4.22
N ASP A 77 16.51 9.85 4.32
CA ASP A 77 17.40 9.82 3.17
C ASP A 77 17.34 8.43 2.54
N PRO A 78 16.90 8.31 1.28
CA PRO A 78 16.83 7.01 0.63
C PRO A 78 18.26 6.45 0.52
N SER A 79 18.42 5.15 0.75
CA SER A 79 19.72 4.51 0.56
C SER A 79 20.24 4.77 -0.87
N GLU A 80 21.56 4.80 -1.05
CA GLU A 80 22.20 5.02 -2.36
C GLU A 80 21.66 4.06 -3.43
N HIS A 81 21.44 2.80 -3.07
CA HIS A 81 20.86 1.78 -3.96
C HIS A 81 19.44 2.14 -4.44
N VAL A 82 18.59 2.66 -3.55
CA VAL A 82 17.23 3.11 -3.90
C VAL A 82 17.29 4.30 -4.84
N THR A 83 18.23 5.22 -4.60
CA THR A 83 18.43 6.41 -5.44
C THR A 83 18.93 6.04 -6.84
N GLN A 84 19.89 5.11 -6.95
CA GLN A 84 20.41 4.63 -8.23
C GLN A 84 19.33 3.90 -9.04
N ARG A 85 18.54 3.02 -8.39
CA ARG A 85 17.43 2.33 -9.04
C ARG A 85 16.38 3.31 -9.57
N ALA A 86 16.01 4.30 -8.77
CA ALA A 86 15.06 5.34 -9.18
C ALA A 86 15.57 6.17 -10.36
N ALA A 87 16.88 6.45 -10.42
CA ALA A 87 17.49 7.15 -11.53
C ALA A 87 17.45 6.32 -12.83
N LEU A 88 17.75 5.02 -12.77
CA LEU A 88 17.64 4.10 -13.91
C LEU A 88 16.22 3.98 -14.44
N GLU A 89 15.24 3.85 -13.53
CA GLU A 89 13.82 3.80 -13.90
C GLU A 89 13.37 5.11 -14.56
N ARG A 90 13.80 6.25 -14.05
CA ARG A 90 13.51 7.57 -14.63
C ARG A 90 14.11 7.70 -16.04
N ALA A 91 15.39 7.40 -16.21
CA ALA A 91 16.04 7.44 -17.50
C ALA A 91 15.36 6.54 -18.54
N LEU A 92 14.93 5.34 -18.15
CA LEU A 92 14.21 4.44 -19.03
C LEU A 92 12.80 4.99 -19.37
N THR A 93 12.10 5.55 -18.39
CA THR A 93 10.79 6.18 -18.58
C THR A 93 10.90 7.35 -19.57
N ASP A 94 11.92 8.21 -19.42
CA ASP A 94 12.15 9.35 -20.31
C ASP A 94 12.42 8.89 -21.76
N ARG A 95 13.22 7.84 -21.94
CA ARG A 95 13.48 7.25 -23.26
C ARG A 95 12.21 6.68 -23.91
N LEU A 96 11.38 5.95 -23.14
CA LEU A 96 10.13 5.38 -23.64
C LEU A 96 9.11 6.46 -24.00
N SER A 97 9.08 7.56 -23.25
CA SER A 97 8.14 8.66 -23.42
C SER A 97 8.57 9.69 -24.46
N ALA A 98 9.79 9.60 -24.98
CA ALA A 98 10.33 10.58 -25.93
C ALA A 98 9.46 10.68 -27.19
N GLY A 99 9.02 11.91 -27.53
CA GLY A 99 8.21 12.20 -28.71
C GLY A 99 6.76 11.71 -28.64
N ILE A 100 6.25 11.38 -27.46
CA ILE A 100 4.86 10.97 -27.26
C ILE A 100 4.02 12.19 -26.89
N PRO A 101 2.89 12.47 -27.59
CA PRO A 101 1.96 13.53 -27.22
C PRO A 101 1.43 13.37 -25.79
N VAL A 102 1.24 14.52 -25.11
CA VAL A 102 0.66 14.54 -23.72
C VAL A 102 -0.80 14.10 -23.79
N ASP A 103 -1.54 14.60 -24.76
CA ASP A 103 -2.94 14.18 -24.98
C ASP A 103 -2.99 12.74 -25.50
N ALA A 104 -3.75 11.90 -24.82
CA ALA A 104 -3.95 10.51 -25.20
C ALA A 104 -4.67 10.37 -26.54
N ALA A 105 -5.54 11.32 -26.90
CA ALA A 105 -6.28 11.30 -28.18
C ALA A 105 -5.36 11.52 -29.41
N GLU A 106 -4.20 12.16 -29.23
CA GLU A 106 -3.25 12.40 -30.29
C GLU A 106 -2.24 11.24 -30.50
N ARG A 107 -2.26 10.24 -29.61
CA ARG A 107 -1.31 9.12 -29.66
C ARG A 107 -1.76 8.06 -30.64
N ASN A 108 -0.87 7.64 -31.50
CA ASN A 108 -1.06 6.42 -32.26
C ASN A 108 -0.87 5.17 -31.38
N ALA A 109 -1.17 3.99 -31.91
CA ALA A 109 -1.08 2.72 -31.18
C ALA A 109 0.31 2.43 -30.61
N ASP A 110 1.38 2.73 -31.35
CA ASP A 110 2.76 2.56 -30.93
C ASP A 110 3.11 3.50 -29.79
N GLN A 111 2.77 4.77 -29.91
CA GLN A 111 2.97 5.78 -28.89
C GLN A 111 2.21 5.47 -27.60
N GLN A 112 0.96 5.01 -27.73
CA GLN A 112 0.15 4.60 -26.56
C GLN A 112 0.77 3.38 -25.86
N ALA A 113 1.23 2.38 -26.61
CA ALA A 113 1.89 1.19 -26.07
C ALA A 113 3.21 1.55 -25.34
N ARG A 114 4.03 2.42 -25.93
CA ARG A 114 5.26 2.93 -25.30
C ARG A 114 4.96 3.74 -24.04
N TRP A 115 3.92 4.58 -24.05
CA TRP A 115 3.49 5.33 -22.89
C TRP A 115 3.05 4.40 -21.75
N LEU A 116 2.25 3.38 -22.05
CA LEU A 116 1.85 2.37 -21.05
C LEU A 116 3.08 1.66 -20.46
N MET A 117 4.03 1.26 -21.30
CA MET A 117 5.28 0.65 -20.82
C MET A 117 6.06 1.59 -19.90
N ALA A 118 6.16 2.88 -20.24
CA ALA A 118 6.80 3.89 -19.41
C ALA A 118 6.15 4.01 -18.02
N GLN A 119 4.80 3.92 -17.95
CA GLN A 119 4.10 3.92 -16.67
C GLN A 119 4.35 2.65 -15.86
N LEU A 120 4.51 1.49 -16.51
CA LEU A 120 4.78 0.22 -15.82
C LEU A 120 6.19 0.15 -15.22
N VAL A 121 7.20 0.80 -15.81
CA VAL A 121 8.61 0.72 -15.36
C VAL A 121 8.77 1.02 -13.87
N GLY A 122 8.12 2.06 -13.36
CA GLY A 122 8.21 2.44 -11.94
C GLY A 122 6.98 2.05 -11.10
N TRP A 123 6.06 1.26 -11.65
CA TRP A 123 4.77 0.97 -11.01
C TRP A 123 4.95 0.30 -9.64
N HIS A 124 5.68 -0.80 -9.57
CA HIS A 124 5.91 -1.54 -8.32
C HIS A 124 6.50 -0.66 -7.22
N ARG A 125 7.48 0.18 -7.54
CA ARG A 125 8.07 1.10 -6.55
C ARG A 125 7.06 2.14 -6.04
N ARG A 126 6.12 2.59 -6.89
CA ARG A 126 5.06 3.52 -6.45
C ARG A 126 4.05 2.84 -5.54
N GLU A 127 3.64 1.61 -5.86
CA GLU A 127 2.76 0.80 -5.02
C GLU A 127 3.41 0.46 -3.67
N ASP A 128 4.65 -0.02 -3.70
CA ASP A 128 5.41 -0.35 -2.51
C ASP A 128 5.58 0.84 -1.55
N LYS A 129 5.59 2.07 -2.08
CA LYS A 129 5.77 3.27 -1.26
C LYS A 129 4.73 3.41 -0.16
N ALA A 130 3.46 3.15 -0.44
CA ALA A 130 2.39 3.22 0.54
C ALA A 130 2.58 2.17 1.65
N SER A 131 2.88 0.92 1.25
CA SER A 131 3.14 -0.17 2.20
C SER A 131 4.36 0.12 3.10
N PHE A 132 5.45 0.65 2.53
CA PHE A 132 6.61 1.01 3.34
C PHE A 132 6.37 2.21 4.27
N HIS A 133 5.55 3.17 3.87
CA HIS A 133 5.14 4.25 4.79
C HIS A 133 4.40 3.68 6.01
N GLU A 134 3.49 2.74 5.79
CA GLU A 134 2.77 2.08 6.88
C GLU A 134 3.71 1.26 7.77
N LEU A 135 4.66 0.51 7.17
CA LEU A 135 5.69 -0.20 7.94
C LEU A 135 6.49 0.74 8.85
N TYR A 136 6.92 1.89 8.32
CA TYR A 136 7.69 2.85 9.10
C TYR A 136 6.84 3.50 10.20
N ARG A 137 5.56 3.79 9.91
CA ARG A 137 4.62 4.27 10.92
C ARG A 137 4.50 3.27 12.06
N LEU A 138 4.15 2.02 11.76
CA LEU A 138 3.99 0.96 12.77
C LEU A 138 5.27 0.66 13.55
N LYS A 139 6.42 0.71 12.87
CA LYS A 139 7.72 0.50 13.50
C LYS A 139 8.05 1.54 14.57
N ASP A 140 7.63 2.79 14.36
CA ASP A 140 7.95 3.93 15.22
C ASP A 140 6.88 4.13 16.33
N LEU A 141 5.78 3.34 16.32
CA LEU A 141 4.75 3.41 17.36
C LEU A 141 5.27 2.89 18.72
N SER A 142 4.83 3.55 19.80
CA SER A 142 5.00 3.03 21.15
C SER A 142 4.16 1.76 21.38
N PRO A 143 4.49 0.92 22.37
CA PRO A 143 3.62 -0.21 22.72
C PRO A 143 2.20 0.22 23.12
N GLU A 144 2.03 1.40 23.69
CA GLU A 144 0.74 1.97 24.05
C GLU A 144 -0.07 2.32 22.79
N ASP A 145 0.55 2.97 21.81
CA ASP A 145 -0.12 3.30 20.53
C ASP A 145 -0.43 2.04 19.70
N LEU A 146 0.44 1.01 19.76
CA LEU A 146 0.19 -0.28 19.11
C LEU A 146 -1.02 -1.04 19.68
N MET A 147 -1.46 -0.71 20.92
CA MET A 147 -2.65 -1.30 21.51
C MET A 147 -3.94 -0.87 20.80
N ASP A 148 -3.93 0.31 20.20
CA ASP A 148 -5.07 0.87 19.44
C ASP A 148 -5.05 0.46 17.96
N GLU A 149 -4.00 -0.24 17.51
CA GLU A 149 -3.86 -0.68 16.11
C GLU A 149 -4.46 -2.08 15.92
N ARG A 150 -5.43 -2.20 15.03
CA ARG A 150 -6.09 -3.49 14.74
C ARG A 150 -5.16 -4.54 14.13
N CYS A 151 -4.13 -4.10 13.40
CA CYS A 151 -3.09 -4.98 12.87
C CYS A 151 -2.04 -5.39 13.91
N GLY A 152 -2.18 -4.94 15.17
CA GLY A 152 -1.23 -5.14 16.25
C GLY A 152 -1.79 -5.89 17.44
N LEU A 153 -0.86 -6.30 18.30
CA LEU A 153 -1.11 -6.74 19.67
C LEU A 153 -0.01 -6.22 20.56
N SER A 154 -0.38 -5.62 21.68
CA SER A 154 0.53 -5.09 22.68
C SER A 154 0.28 -5.68 24.07
N GLY A 155 1.24 -5.51 24.97
CA GLY A 155 1.18 -6.09 26.31
C GLY A 155 1.35 -7.61 26.32
N LEU A 156 2.11 -8.16 25.38
CA LEU A 156 2.37 -9.59 25.28
C LEU A 156 3.23 -10.08 26.43
N VAL A 157 2.74 -11.08 27.16
CA VAL A 157 3.47 -11.79 28.22
C VAL A 157 3.61 -13.25 27.84
N PHE A 158 4.84 -13.75 27.78
CA PHE A 158 5.10 -15.17 27.53
C PHE A 158 4.45 -16.03 28.59
N GLU A 159 3.67 -17.04 28.18
CA GLU A 159 3.03 -18.00 29.10
C GLU A 159 3.76 -19.33 29.09
N LYS A 160 3.93 -19.93 27.92
CA LYS A 160 4.55 -21.27 27.79
C LYS A 160 4.96 -21.56 26.35
N GLU A 161 5.84 -22.55 26.20
CA GLU A 161 6.11 -23.21 24.93
C GLU A 161 5.04 -24.26 24.64
N ILE A 162 4.44 -24.23 23.44
CA ILE A 162 3.42 -25.19 22.98
C ILE A 162 4.09 -26.30 22.18
N GLU A 163 5.01 -25.94 21.29
CA GLU A 163 5.78 -26.86 20.45
C GLU A 163 7.26 -26.51 20.54
N ALA A 164 8.11 -27.47 20.91
CA ALA A 164 9.54 -27.28 20.97
C ALA A 164 10.19 -27.51 19.59
N GLY A 165 11.36 -26.91 19.35
CA GLY A 165 12.12 -27.14 18.13
C GLY A 165 12.92 -25.94 17.65
N LYS A 166 13.39 -26.03 16.40
CA LYS A 166 14.17 -24.93 15.77
C LYS A 166 13.32 -23.69 15.49
N THR A 167 12.02 -23.88 15.33
CA THR A 167 11.00 -22.84 15.13
C THR A 167 9.85 -23.12 16.10
N PRO A 168 10.05 -22.87 17.41
CA PRO A 168 9.08 -23.24 18.43
C PRO A 168 7.79 -22.45 18.28
N VAL A 169 6.72 -22.99 18.86
CA VAL A 169 5.45 -22.25 19.02
C VAL A 169 5.31 -21.83 20.47
N HIS A 170 5.24 -20.53 20.69
CA HIS A 170 5.12 -19.94 22.01
C HIS A 170 3.75 -19.32 22.21
N ARG A 171 3.12 -19.56 23.36
CA ARG A 171 1.90 -18.90 23.78
C ARG A 171 2.22 -17.63 24.55
N TYR A 172 1.50 -16.57 24.19
CA TYR A 172 1.52 -15.29 24.89
C TYR A 172 0.12 -14.93 25.34
N ARG A 173 0.03 -14.29 26.50
CA ARG A 173 -1.17 -13.59 26.98
C ARG A 173 -1.08 -12.13 26.63
N PHE A 174 -2.24 -11.50 26.40
CA PHE A 174 -2.35 -10.08 26.15
C PHE A 174 -3.59 -9.48 26.82
N PRO A 175 -3.60 -8.18 27.17
CA PRO A 175 -4.77 -7.50 27.71
C PRO A 175 -5.87 -7.38 26.67
N SER A 176 -7.13 -7.17 27.11
CA SER A 176 -8.26 -6.96 26.21
C SER A 176 -7.98 -5.79 25.25
N GLN A 177 -7.97 -6.07 23.95
CA GLN A 177 -7.79 -5.10 22.88
C GLN A 177 -8.43 -5.63 21.59
N GLU A 178 -8.77 -4.73 20.66
CA GLU A 178 -9.25 -5.13 19.34
C GLU A 178 -8.08 -5.55 18.45
N THR A 179 -8.26 -6.64 17.69
CA THR A 179 -7.27 -7.08 16.71
C THR A 179 -7.92 -7.79 15.53
N GLU A 180 -7.36 -7.59 14.35
CA GLU A 180 -7.73 -8.28 13.11
C GLU A 180 -6.75 -9.41 12.74
N LEU A 181 -5.75 -9.69 13.59
CA LEU A 181 -4.78 -10.74 13.37
C LEU A 181 -5.46 -12.12 13.22
N ARG A 182 -4.97 -12.90 12.26
CA ARG A 182 -5.50 -14.22 11.90
C ARG A 182 -4.39 -15.26 11.82
N GLU A 183 -4.76 -16.52 11.85
CA GLU A 183 -3.84 -17.63 11.59
C GLU A 183 -3.15 -17.45 10.24
N GLY A 184 -1.83 -17.55 10.23
CA GLY A 184 -0.97 -17.40 9.06
C GLY A 184 -0.29 -16.03 8.95
N ASP A 185 -0.83 -14.99 9.58
CA ASP A 185 -0.29 -13.63 9.46
C ASP A 185 1.17 -13.56 9.93
N GLY A 186 1.98 -12.89 9.12
CA GLY A 186 3.38 -12.62 9.41
C GLY A 186 3.55 -11.50 10.43
N LEU A 187 4.28 -11.77 11.51
CA LEU A 187 4.43 -10.82 12.61
C LEU A 187 5.82 -10.18 12.64
N ARG A 188 5.83 -8.89 12.96
CA ARG A 188 7.03 -8.13 13.34
C ARG A 188 6.91 -7.70 14.80
N ALA A 189 8.03 -7.71 15.51
CA ALA A 189 8.12 -7.09 16.84
C ALA A 189 8.12 -5.56 16.73
N ALA A 190 7.76 -4.87 17.79
CA ALA A 190 7.98 -3.43 17.92
C ALA A 190 9.42 -3.08 17.51
N GLY A 191 9.59 -2.03 16.70
CA GLY A 191 10.88 -1.71 16.08
C GLY A 191 11.16 -2.40 14.74
N GLY A 192 10.24 -3.26 14.23
CA GLY A 192 10.23 -3.72 12.83
C GLY A 192 10.95 -5.04 12.55
N THR A 193 11.49 -5.72 13.56
CA THR A 193 12.18 -7.00 13.36
C THR A 193 11.18 -8.12 13.06
N PRO A 194 11.35 -8.92 11.98
CA PRO A 194 10.51 -10.08 11.73
C PRO A 194 10.55 -11.04 12.93
N PHE A 195 9.37 -11.42 13.43
CA PHE A 195 9.28 -12.14 14.71
C PHE A 195 8.77 -13.58 14.59
N GLY A 196 7.84 -13.82 13.69
CA GLY A 196 7.23 -15.13 13.48
C GLY A 196 5.95 -15.03 12.67
N SER A 197 5.05 -15.97 12.88
CA SER A 197 3.70 -15.94 12.31
C SER A 197 2.66 -16.43 13.32
N VAL A 198 1.43 -15.98 13.16
CA VAL A 198 0.30 -16.42 13.98
C VAL A 198 0.02 -17.89 13.68
N ARG A 199 0.06 -18.74 14.71
CA ARG A 199 -0.32 -20.16 14.62
C ARG A 199 -1.77 -20.36 15.03
N ALA A 200 -2.22 -19.64 16.04
CA ALA A 200 -3.60 -19.58 16.51
C ALA A 200 -3.78 -18.33 17.39
N ILE A 201 -5.00 -17.82 17.47
CA ILE A 201 -5.33 -16.66 18.30
C ILE A 201 -6.74 -16.79 18.84
N SER A 202 -6.95 -16.37 20.09
CA SER A 202 -8.28 -16.21 20.71
C SER A 202 -8.34 -14.84 21.41
N ALA A 203 -9.00 -13.89 20.77
CA ALA A 203 -9.23 -12.58 21.38
C ALA A 203 -10.13 -12.68 22.61
N ALA A 204 -11.12 -13.59 22.61
CA ALA A 204 -12.03 -13.80 23.72
C ALA A 204 -11.32 -14.35 24.97
N GLU A 205 -10.32 -15.22 24.78
CA GLU A 205 -9.54 -15.82 25.87
C GLU A 205 -8.21 -15.10 26.08
N GLN A 206 -7.93 -14.06 25.28
CA GLN A 206 -6.74 -13.18 25.39
C GLN A 206 -5.40 -13.93 25.30
N TRP A 207 -5.27 -14.81 24.31
CA TRP A 207 -4.00 -15.48 24.01
C TRP A 207 -3.72 -15.56 22.51
N ILE A 208 -2.43 -15.65 22.20
CA ILE A 208 -1.91 -15.88 20.86
C ILE A 208 -0.77 -16.90 20.88
N ASP A 209 -0.80 -17.85 19.96
CA ASP A 209 0.29 -18.79 19.70
C ASP A 209 1.08 -18.31 18.49
N ILE A 210 2.37 -18.02 18.71
CA ILE A 210 3.25 -17.51 17.68
C ILE A 210 4.28 -18.56 17.31
N LYS A 211 4.26 -19.00 16.05
CA LYS A 211 5.33 -19.81 15.49
C LYS A 211 6.54 -18.92 15.25
N LYS A 212 7.59 -19.14 16.02
CA LYS A 212 8.81 -18.35 15.99
C LYS A 212 9.67 -18.66 14.76
N ARG A 213 10.49 -17.71 14.37
CA ARG A 213 11.56 -17.94 13.41
C ARG A 213 12.76 -18.56 14.16
N LYS A 214 13.69 -19.15 13.41
CA LYS A 214 14.91 -19.73 13.99
C LYS A 214 15.77 -18.69 14.72
N ASP A 215 15.84 -17.49 14.16
CA ASP A 215 16.62 -16.35 14.68
C ASP A 215 15.93 -15.63 15.85
N THR A 216 14.64 -15.85 16.04
CA THR A 216 13.86 -15.26 17.14
C THR A 216 13.33 -16.30 18.13
N ALA A 217 13.78 -17.54 18.04
CA ALA A 217 13.28 -18.66 18.88
C ALA A 217 13.31 -18.35 20.38
N GLY A 218 14.39 -17.75 20.88
CA GLY A 218 14.54 -17.38 22.30
C GLY A 218 14.12 -15.94 22.63
N ALA A 219 13.65 -15.15 21.65
CA ALA A 219 13.25 -13.76 21.89
C ALA A 219 11.79 -13.66 22.32
N HIS A 220 11.48 -12.71 23.20
CA HIS A 220 10.12 -12.38 23.61
C HIS A 220 9.86 -10.90 23.34
N ALA A 221 8.82 -10.59 22.58
CA ALA A 221 8.38 -9.22 22.30
C ALA A 221 7.19 -8.87 23.17
N GLY A 222 7.15 -7.65 23.68
CA GLY A 222 6.01 -7.11 24.41
C GLY A 222 4.89 -6.59 23.49
N ALA A 223 5.19 -6.37 22.21
CA ALA A 223 4.22 -5.98 21.19
C ALA A 223 4.65 -6.51 19.82
N VAL A 224 3.65 -6.85 19.01
CA VAL A 224 3.83 -7.32 17.63
C VAL A 224 2.78 -6.67 16.74
N TYR A 225 3.06 -6.62 15.44
CA TYR A 225 2.10 -6.17 14.43
C TYR A 225 2.26 -6.98 13.14
N GLU A 226 1.18 -7.10 12.40
CA GLU A 226 1.20 -7.67 11.06
C GLU A 226 1.78 -6.65 10.07
N PHE A 227 2.68 -7.14 9.24
CA PHE A 227 3.07 -6.46 8.02
C PHE A 227 3.43 -7.50 6.98
N ASP A 228 2.55 -7.67 6.01
CA ASP A 228 2.80 -8.50 4.85
C ASP A 228 3.20 -7.63 3.65
N HIS A 229 4.27 -8.01 3.00
CA HIS A 229 4.75 -7.37 1.77
C HIS A 229 5.17 -8.46 0.80
N VAL A 230 4.46 -8.53 -0.31
CA VAL A 230 4.82 -9.42 -1.41
C VAL A 230 6.00 -8.82 -2.17
N ASP A 231 7.16 -9.50 -2.14
CA ASP A 231 8.33 -9.07 -2.90
C ASP A 231 8.06 -9.11 -4.40
N SER A 232 7.92 -7.94 -4.99
CA SER A 232 7.69 -7.74 -6.42
C SER A 232 8.97 -7.51 -7.23
N GLN A 233 10.16 -7.64 -6.62
CA GLN A 233 11.44 -7.26 -7.25
C GLN A 233 11.68 -8.01 -8.57
N SER A 234 11.45 -9.31 -8.62
CA SER A 234 11.65 -10.13 -9.83
C SER A 234 10.73 -9.69 -10.98
N ILE A 235 9.50 -9.31 -10.66
CA ILE A 235 8.51 -8.79 -11.63
C ILE A 235 8.94 -7.41 -12.11
N ALA A 236 9.31 -6.52 -11.21
CA ALA A 236 9.80 -5.18 -11.53
C ALA A 236 11.05 -5.22 -12.44
N GLU A 237 11.96 -6.19 -12.21
CA GLU A 237 13.12 -6.41 -13.07
C GLU A 237 12.74 -6.94 -14.45
N ALA A 238 11.74 -7.84 -14.54
CA ALA A 238 11.23 -8.31 -15.83
C ALA A 238 10.61 -7.14 -16.62
N VAL A 239 9.80 -6.30 -15.98
CA VAL A 239 9.21 -5.10 -16.59
C VAL A 239 10.31 -4.16 -17.11
N ARG A 240 11.39 -3.92 -16.35
CA ARG A 240 12.51 -3.08 -16.79
C ARG A 240 13.25 -3.68 -18.01
N ARG A 241 13.45 -5.01 -18.04
CA ARG A 241 14.07 -5.68 -19.19
C ARG A 241 13.23 -5.52 -20.45
N VAL A 242 11.92 -5.73 -20.35
CA VAL A 242 10.98 -5.53 -21.47
C VAL A 242 10.99 -4.07 -21.92
N GLY A 243 10.90 -3.13 -20.99
CA GLY A 243 10.94 -1.70 -21.28
C GLY A 243 12.25 -1.27 -21.95
N GLY A 244 13.39 -1.79 -21.49
CA GLY A 244 14.69 -1.54 -22.09
C GLY A 244 14.76 -2.03 -23.54
N ASP A 245 14.31 -3.24 -23.81
CA ASP A 245 14.27 -3.82 -25.15
C ASP A 245 13.33 -3.05 -26.10
N ILE A 246 12.18 -2.57 -25.59
CA ILE A 246 11.28 -1.70 -26.36
C ILE A 246 11.95 -0.34 -26.66
N ALA A 247 12.65 0.24 -25.69
CA ALA A 247 13.35 1.51 -25.89
C ALA A 247 14.50 1.40 -26.90
N ASP A 248 15.15 0.24 -26.99
CA ASP A 248 16.28 0.00 -27.89
C ASP A 248 15.82 -0.41 -29.31
N ARG A 249 14.76 -1.21 -29.41
CA ARG A 249 14.34 -1.89 -30.67
C ARG A 249 12.99 -1.45 -31.21
N GLY A 250 12.25 -0.63 -30.46
CA GLY A 250 10.90 -0.20 -30.81
C GLY A 250 9.83 -1.28 -30.63
N MET A 251 8.58 -0.90 -30.88
CA MET A 251 7.41 -1.80 -30.72
C MET A 251 7.28 -2.83 -31.85
N ALA A 252 7.87 -2.57 -33.02
CA ALA A 252 7.76 -3.43 -34.21
C ALA A 252 8.67 -4.67 -34.15
N SER A 253 9.62 -4.75 -33.24
CA SER A 253 10.53 -5.89 -33.14
C SER A 253 9.77 -7.18 -32.81
N VAL A 254 10.07 -8.26 -33.52
CA VAL A 254 9.42 -9.58 -33.38
C VAL A 254 10.32 -10.61 -32.66
N ASP A 255 11.61 -10.31 -32.50
CA ASP A 255 12.61 -11.26 -32.04
C ASP A 255 12.59 -11.46 -30.52
N HIS A 256 12.21 -10.42 -29.76
CA HIS A 256 12.23 -10.43 -28.31
C HIS A 256 10.92 -9.90 -27.75
N TYR A 257 10.43 -10.54 -26.67
CA TYR A 257 9.25 -10.12 -25.93
C TYR A 257 8.00 -9.83 -26.80
N LYS A 258 7.81 -10.60 -27.87
CA LYS A 258 6.70 -10.41 -28.82
C LYS A 258 5.34 -10.38 -28.11
N ILE A 259 5.09 -11.32 -27.19
CA ILE A 259 3.83 -11.40 -26.44
C ILE A 259 3.58 -10.12 -25.63
N ALA A 260 4.60 -9.60 -24.96
CA ALA A 260 4.47 -8.36 -24.19
C ALA A 260 4.15 -7.16 -25.10
N ARG A 261 4.78 -7.08 -26.28
CA ARG A 261 4.45 -6.06 -27.29
C ARG A 261 3.03 -6.19 -27.82
N ASP A 262 2.59 -7.42 -28.13
CA ASP A 262 1.25 -7.67 -28.62
C ASP A 262 0.19 -7.28 -27.56
N LEU A 263 0.44 -7.56 -26.28
CA LEU A 263 -0.42 -7.12 -25.17
C LEU A 263 -0.50 -5.58 -25.10
N LEU A 264 0.65 -4.89 -25.13
CA LEU A 264 0.70 -3.43 -25.08
C LEU A 264 0.00 -2.78 -26.28
N LEU A 265 0.11 -3.41 -27.46
CA LEU A 265 -0.57 -2.99 -28.70
C LEU A 265 -2.02 -3.46 -28.80
N ARG A 266 -2.53 -4.19 -27.79
CA ARG A 266 -3.87 -4.80 -27.78
C ARG A 266 -4.12 -5.71 -28.98
N ARG A 267 -3.10 -6.39 -29.47
CA ARG A 267 -3.22 -7.39 -30.52
C ARG A 267 -3.71 -8.71 -29.94
N ALA A 268 -4.51 -9.44 -30.72
CA ALA A 268 -4.89 -10.80 -30.35
C ALA A 268 -3.64 -11.68 -30.20
N PRO A 269 -3.55 -12.52 -29.15
CA PRO A 269 -2.44 -13.42 -28.97
C PRO A 269 -2.44 -14.41 -30.17
N ASN A 270 -1.29 -14.50 -30.82
CA ASN A 270 -1.04 -15.48 -31.85
C ASN A 270 -0.09 -16.55 -31.30
N PRO A 271 -0.61 -17.62 -30.67
CA PRO A 271 0.23 -18.65 -30.11
C PRO A 271 1.07 -19.27 -31.27
N PRO A 272 2.33 -19.66 -30.98
CA PRO A 272 3.11 -20.38 -31.96
C PRO A 272 2.31 -21.62 -32.37
N SER A 273 2.11 -21.80 -33.69
CA SER A 273 1.58 -23.03 -34.23
C SER A 273 2.49 -24.17 -33.78
N GLY A 274 1.94 -25.06 -32.92
CA GLY A 274 2.61 -26.27 -32.47
C GLY A 274 2.91 -27.25 -33.58
#